data_16211c3744b266a28b36b15a61a74b7c
#
_entry.id   16211c3744b266a28b36b15a61a74b7c
#
_cell.length_a   1.000
_cell.length_b   1.000
_cell.length_c   1.000
_cell.angle_alpha   90.00
_cell.angle_beta   90.00
_cell.angle_gamma   90.00
#
_symmetry.space_group_name_H-M   'P 1'
#
loop_
_entity.id
_entity.type
_entity.pdbx_description
1 polymer ?
#
loop_
_entity_poly.entity_id
_entity_poly.type
_entity_poly.pdbx_seq_one_letter_code
_entity_poly.pdbx_strand_id
1 'polypeptide(L)'
;MEGHELAEVAARREAAGTPYLEFITVPDLSVGLYVLAPGQPDLQQPHTEDEAYYVVAGSGRISVGDEVRDVRPGSVVFVAAGVPHRFHDITSELSILVVFGPAEGSRALPASPPIPGPRPGPE
;
A
#
# COMPACT_ATOMS: atom_id res chain seq x y z
N MET A 1 21.50 4.76 -10.47
CA MET A 1 20.35 3.85 -10.69
C MET A 1 20.11 3.05 -9.44
N GLU A 2 18.85 2.84 -9.09
CA GLU A 2 18.47 1.97 -7.98
C GLU A 2 17.69 0.79 -8.56
N GLY A 3 18.09 -0.42 -8.24
CA GLY A 3 17.42 -1.62 -8.73
C GLY A 3 17.25 -2.63 -7.62
N HIS A 4 16.18 -3.40 -7.67
CA HIS A 4 15.84 -4.38 -6.66
C HIS A 4 15.34 -5.66 -7.30
N GLU A 5 15.66 -6.79 -6.68
CA GLU A 5 15.04 -8.05 -7.03
C GLU A 5 13.88 -8.29 -6.08
N LEU A 6 12.71 -8.56 -6.61
CA LEU A 6 11.52 -8.72 -5.78
C LEU A 6 11.70 -9.85 -4.75
N ALA A 7 12.39 -10.91 -5.12
CA ALA A 7 12.63 -12.01 -4.18
C ALA A 7 13.44 -11.56 -2.96
N GLU A 8 14.39 -10.65 -3.15
CA GLU A 8 15.17 -10.10 -2.04
C GLU A 8 14.33 -9.17 -1.17
N VAL A 9 13.49 -8.37 -1.80
CA VAL A 9 12.56 -7.50 -1.07
C VAL A 9 11.60 -8.34 -0.23
N ALA A 10 11.09 -9.42 -0.80
CA ALA A 10 10.19 -10.33 -0.09
C ALA A 10 10.86 -10.95 1.13
N ALA A 11 12.13 -11.36 0.99
CA ALA A 11 12.88 -11.92 2.10
C ALA A 11 13.11 -10.88 3.19
N ARG A 12 13.40 -9.63 2.82
CA ARG A 12 13.59 -8.55 3.79
C ARG A 12 12.28 -8.27 4.55
N ARG A 13 11.16 -8.27 3.83
CA ARG A 13 9.85 -8.05 4.45
C ARG A 13 9.54 -9.16 5.45
N GLU A 14 9.79 -10.40 5.06
CA GLU A 14 9.55 -11.54 5.94
C GLU A 14 10.43 -11.45 7.18
N ALA A 15 11.70 -11.12 7.00
CA ALA A 15 12.62 -10.98 8.12
C ALA A 15 12.22 -9.84 9.05
N ALA A 16 11.66 -8.77 8.51
CA ALA A 16 11.19 -7.64 9.31
C ALA A 16 9.90 -7.97 10.08
N GLY A 17 9.15 -8.96 9.62
CA GLY A 17 7.92 -9.38 10.29
C GLY A 17 6.75 -8.43 10.14
N THR A 18 6.80 -7.49 9.19
CA THR A 18 5.73 -6.52 8.98
C THR A 18 4.99 -6.86 7.68
N PRO A 19 3.68 -6.55 7.59
CA PRO A 19 2.96 -6.80 6.34
C PRO A 19 3.48 -5.96 5.18
N TYR A 20 3.96 -4.76 5.44
CA TYR A 20 4.38 -3.82 4.41
C TYR A 20 5.85 -3.43 4.59
N LEU A 21 6.59 -3.46 3.50
CA LEU A 21 7.97 -2.99 3.48
C LEU A 21 8.14 -2.02 2.32
N GLU A 22 8.42 -0.74 2.64
CA GLU A 22 8.77 0.25 1.64
C GLU A 22 10.24 0.07 1.27
N PHE A 23 10.55 0.01 -0.02
CA PHE A 23 11.92 -0.23 -0.45
C PHE A 23 12.44 0.78 -1.48
N ILE A 24 11.57 1.65 -2.00
CA ILE A 24 11.98 2.78 -2.81
C ILE A 24 11.26 4.01 -2.26
N THR A 25 12.02 5.07 -1.98
CA THR A 25 11.44 6.32 -1.52
C THR A 25 12.22 7.48 -2.11
N VAL A 26 11.53 8.27 -2.92
CA VAL A 26 12.01 9.56 -3.43
C VAL A 26 10.84 10.54 -3.28
N PRO A 27 11.06 11.86 -3.38
CA PRO A 27 9.97 12.79 -3.11
C PRO A 27 8.69 12.56 -3.91
N ASP A 28 8.81 12.16 -5.16
CA ASP A 28 7.65 12.03 -6.04
C ASP A 28 7.09 10.62 -6.13
N LEU A 29 7.68 9.66 -5.41
CA LEU A 29 7.27 8.26 -5.56
C LEU A 29 7.77 7.43 -4.39
N SER A 30 6.95 6.49 -3.93
CA SER A 30 7.43 5.41 -3.08
C SER A 30 6.86 4.09 -3.56
N VAL A 31 7.60 3.01 -3.33
CA VAL A 31 7.19 1.66 -3.72
C VAL A 31 7.43 0.73 -2.55
N GLY A 32 6.44 -0.09 -2.28
CA GLY A 32 6.53 -1.08 -1.21
C GLY A 32 5.94 -2.42 -1.63
N LEU A 33 6.21 -3.42 -0.83
CA LEU A 33 5.65 -4.76 -0.97
C LEU A 33 4.72 -5.01 0.20
N TYR A 34 3.47 -5.34 -0.09
CA TYR A 34 2.43 -5.59 0.90
C TYR A 34 1.95 -7.03 0.78
N VAL A 35 1.95 -7.75 1.89
CA VAL A 35 1.56 -9.16 1.91
C VAL A 35 0.47 -9.37 2.93
N LEU A 36 -0.63 -9.97 2.51
CA LEU A 36 -1.79 -10.26 3.36
C LEU A 36 -2.16 -11.73 3.23
N ALA A 37 -2.20 -12.43 4.34
CA ALA A 37 -2.61 -13.83 4.39
C ALA A 37 -4.14 -13.96 4.40
N PRO A 38 -4.68 -15.12 3.99
CA PRO A 38 -6.11 -15.37 4.14
C PRO A 38 -6.55 -15.17 5.59
N GLY A 39 -7.67 -14.48 5.79
CA GLY A 39 -8.19 -14.20 7.12
C GLY A 39 -7.52 -13.04 7.83
N GLN A 40 -6.44 -12.51 7.29
CA GLN A 40 -5.77 -11.36 7.87
C GLN A 40 -6.52 -10.09 7.47
N PRO A 41 -6.91 -9.23 8.42
CA PRO A 41 -7.59 -8.00 8.06
C PRO A 41 -6.62 -7.00 7.45
N ASP A 42 -7.11 -6.24 6.49
CA ASP A 42 -6.38 -5.11 5.93
C ASP A 42 -6.79 -3.87 6.70
N LEU A 43 -5.91 -3.38 7.54
CA LEU A 43 -6.19 -2.28 8.46
C LEU A 43 -5.73 -0.93 7.93
N GLN A 44 -5.57 -0.81 6.64
CA GLN A 44 -5.14 0.44 6.02
C GLN A 44 -6.11 1.59 6.29
N GLN A 45 -5.54 2.78 6.43
CA GLN A 45 -6.31 4.01 6.46
C GLN A 45 -6.20 4.65 5.08
N PRO A 46 -7.17 5.52 4.69
CA PRO A 46 -7.06 6.27 3.44
C PRO A 46 -5.75 7.05 3.41
N HIS A 47 -5.10 7.05 2.27
CA HIS A 47 -3.82 7.75 2.10
C HIS A 47 -4.03 9.11 1.47
N THR A 48 -3.11 10.03 1.73
CA THR A 48 -3.15 11.38 1.16
C THR A 48 -2.59 11.44 -0.25
N GLU A 49 -1.94 10.38 -0.70
CA GLU A 49 -1.35 10.26 -2.04
C GLU A 49 -2.22 9.38 -2.92
N ASP A 50 -2.07 9.53 -4.24
CA ASP A 50 -2.62 8.57 -5.17
C ASP A 50 -1.83 7.27 -5.07
N GLU A 51 -2.47 6.15 -5.38
CA GLU A 51 -1.90 4.84 -5.15
C GLU A 51 -2.26 3.90 -6.29
N ALA A 52 -1.31 3.06 -6.67
CA ALA A 52 -1.56 1.99 -7.63
C ALA A 52 -1.05 0.68 -7.04
N TYR A 53 -1.85 -0.36 -7.21
CA TYR A 53 -1.52 -1.71 -6.80
C TYR A 53 -1.26 -2.58 -8.02
N TYR A 54 -0.24 -3.42 -7.92
CA TYR A 54 -0.02 -4.50 -8.88
C TYR A 54 0.04 -5.80 -8.10
N VAL A 55 -0.91 -6.70 -8.36
CA VAL A 55 -0.96 -7.99 -7.66
C VAL A 55 0.04 -8.94 -8.31
N VAL A 56 1.05 -9.34 -7.51
CA VAL A 56 2.10 -10.25 -7.97
C VAL A 56 1.66 -11.70 -7.81
N ALA A 57 0.99 -12.00 -6.69
CA ALA A 57 0.57 -13.37 -6.36
C ALA A 57 -0.64 -13.33 -5.47
N GLY A 58 -1.36 -14.43 -5.44
CA GLY A 58 -2.51 -14.58 -4.57
C GLY A 58 -3.82 -14.11 -5.19
N SER A 59 -4.89 -14.21 -4.42
CA SER A 59 -6.23 -13.85 -4.89
C SER A 59 -7.11 -13.40 -3.74
N GLY A 60 -8.05 -12.53 -4.06
CA GLY A 60 -8.98 -11.98 -3.10
C GLY A 60 -9.84 -10.93 -3.76
N ARG A 61 -10.29 -9.96 -2.98
CA ARG A 61 -11.10 -8.85 -3.45
C ARG A 61 -10.54 -7.53 -2.90
N ILE A 62 -10.87 -6.46 -3.59
CA ILE A 62 -10.60 -5.11 -3.09
C ILE A 62 -11.88 -4.29 -3.17
N SER A 63 -12.14 -3.53 -2.11
CA SER A 63 -13.18 -2.50 -2.09
C SER A 63 -12.50 -1.15 -2.17
N VAL A 64 -12.95 -0.31 -3.09
CA VAL A 64 -12.47 1.07 -3.26
C VAL A 64 -13.71 1.95 -3.35
N GLY A 65 -13.94 2.77 -2.32
CA GLY A 65 -15.19 3.51 -2.23
C GLY A 65 -16.37 2.53 -2.26
N ASP A 66 -17.27 2.71 -3.23
CA ASP A 66 -18.45 1.86 -3.39
C ASP A 66 -18.21 0.65 -4.29
N GLU A 67 -17.04 0.55 -4.89
CA GLU A 67 -16.77 -0.48 -5.89
C GLU A 67 -16.04 -1.66 -5.26
N VAL A 68 -16.35 -2.86 -5.74
CA VAL A 68 -15.70 -4.09 -5.29
C VAL A 68 -15.31 -4.88 -6.54
N ARG A 69 -14.10 -5.44 -6.54
CA ARG A 69 -13.69 -6.30 -7.63
C ARG A 69 -12.78 -7.41 -7.13
N ASP A 70 -12.76 -8.50 -7.89
CA ASP A 70 -11.80 -9.57 -7.67
C ASP A 70 -10.42 -9.13 -8.11
N VAL A 71 -9.40 -9.59 -7.40
CA VAL A 71 -8.00 -9.38 -7.79
C VAL A 71 -7.28 -10.71 -7.84
N ARG A 72 -6.31 -10.80 -8.76
CA ARG A 72 -5.52 -12.00 -9.01
C ARG A 72 -4.17 -11.55 -9.60
N PRO A 73 -3.21 -12.47 -9.76
CA PRO A 73 -1.91 -12.07 -10.34
C PRO A 73 -2.11 -11.35 -11.67
N GLY A 74 -1.50 -10.18 -11.78
CA GLY A 74 -1.64 -9.31 -12.94
C GLY A 74 -2.69 -8.23 -12.81
N SER A 75 -3.50 -8.23 -11.75
CA SER A 75 -4.46 -7.15 -11.53
C SER A 75 -3.73 -5.85 -11.20
N VAL A 76 -4.18 -4.77 -11.82
CA VAL A 76 -3.68 -3.42 -11.54
C VAL A 76 -4.88 -2.57 -11.10
N VAL A 77 -4.77 -1.94 -9.94
CA VAL A 77 -5.87 -1.15 -9.37
C VAL A 77 -5.35 0.22 -8.97
N PHE A 78 -6.06 1.25 -9.38
CA PHE A 78 -5.76 2.62 -8.99
C PHE A 78 -6.72 3.06 -7.89
N VAL A 79 -6.17 3.73 -6.87
CA VAL A 79 -6.95 4.30 -5.78
C VAL A 79 -6.57 5.76 -5.65
N ALA A 80 -7.55 6.65 -5.83
CA ALA A 80 -7.30 8.09 -5.70
C ALA A 80 -7.06 8.47 -4.24
N ALA A 81 -6.30 9.53 -4.04
CA ALA A 81 -6.03 10.07 -2.71
C ALA A 81 -7.31 10.24 -1.90
N GLY A 82 -7.28 9.84 -0.65
CA GLY A 82 -8.39 10.03 0.29
C GLY A 82 -9.54 9.06 0.15
N VAL A 83 -9.53 8.17 -0.84
CA VAL A 83 -10.64 7.22 -1.02
C VAL A 83 -10.45 6.02 -0.10
N PRO A 84 -11.45 5.68 0.72
CA PRO A 84 -11.37 4.48 1.57
C PRO A 84 -11.25 3.23 0.73
N HIS A 85 -10.38 2.34 1.13
CA HIS A 85 -10.15 1.10 0.39
C HIS A 85 -9.59 0.03 1.31
N ARG A 86 -9.82 -1.23 0.94
CA ARG A 86 -9.21 -2.35 1.64
C ARG A 86 -9.29 -3.61 0.80
N PHE A 87 -8.31 -4.49 0.99
CA PHE A 87 -8.39 -5.85 0.48
C PHE A 87 -9.18 -6.71 1.47
N HIS A 88 -9.93 -7.68 0.96
CA HIS A 88 -10.71 -8.58 1.79
C HIS A 88 -11.03 -9.87 1.02
N ASP A 89 -11.67 -10.81 1.68
CA ASP A 89 -12.02 -12.11 1.08
C ASP A 89 -10.82 -12.75 0.41
N ILE A 90 -9.68 -12.71 1.11
CA ILE A 90 -8.43 -13.24 0.58
C ILE A 90 -8.49 -14.76 0.62
N THR A 91 -8.34 -15.39 -0.53
CA THR A 91 -8.41 -16.84 -0.67
C THR A 91 -7.05 -17.50 -0.76
N SER A 92 -6.05 -16.79 -1.27
CA SER A 92 -4.66 -17.20 -1.17
C SER A 92 -3.82 -15.96 -0.90
N GLU A 93 -2.70 -16.15 -0.22
CA GLU A 93 -1.87 -15.03 0.24
C GLU A 93 -1.59 -14.04 -0.87
N LEU A 94 -2.02 -12.79 -0.65
CA LEU A 94 -1.80 -11.71 -1.60
C LEU A 94 -0.41 -11.12 -1.41
N SER A 95 0.28 -10.95 -2.51
CA SER A 95 1.55 -10.24 -2.58
C SER A 95 1.38 -9.12 -3.58
N ILE A 96 1.53 -7.88 -3.14
CA ILE A 96 1.11 -6.71 -3.89
C ILE A 96 2.23 -5.68 -3.90
N LEU A 97 2.62 -5.23 -5.10
CA LEU A 97 3.45 -4.04 -5.22
C LEU A 97 2.56 -2.81 -5.09
N VAL A 98 2.96 -1.89 -4.23
CA VAL A 98 2.22 -0.68 -3.95
C VAL A 98 3.06 0.51 -4.36
N VAL A 99 2.49 1.36 -5.19
CA VAL A 99 3.17 2.57 -5.67
C VAL A 99 2.35 3.78 -5.22
N PHE A 100 3.00 4.69 -4.52
CA PHE A 100 2.40 5.96 -4.13
C PHE A 100 3.02 7.09 -4.92
N GLY A 101 2.21 8.04 -5.34
CA GLY A 101 2.64 9.26 -5.98
C GLY A 101 1.91 10.47 -5.42
N PRO A 102 2.63 11.40 -4.78
CA PRO A 102 4.03 11.34 -4.37
C PRO A 102 4.28 10.29 -3.28
N ALA A 103 5.49 10.26 -2.75
CA ALA A 103 5.86 9.23 -1.77
C ALA A 103 4.87 9.20 -0.60
N GLU A 104 4.62 8.00 -0.08
CA GLU A 104 3.66 7.80 1.00
C GLU A 104 3.93 8.75 2.17
N GLY A 105 2.87 9.42 2.64
CA GLY A 105 2.96 10.34 3.75
C GLY A 105 3.48 11.72 3.39
N SER A 106 3.98 11.93 2.18
CA SER A 106 4.61 13.20 1.82
C SER A 106 3.61 14.34 1.67
N ARG A 107 2.33 14.03 1.44
CA ARG A 107 1.25 15.03 1.40
C ARG A 107 0.51 15.16 2.72
N ALA A 108 0.89 14.38 3.72
CA ALA A 108 0.22 14.45 5.01
C ALA A 108 0.41 15.86 5.56
N LEU A 109 -0.69 16.52 5.88
CA LEU A 109 -0.66 17.89 6.38
C LEU A 109 -0.32 17.90 7.86
N PRO A 110 0.26 18.99 8.34
CA PRO A 110 0.42 19.18 9.77
C PRO A 110 -0.96 19.07 10.43
N ALA A 111 -0.98 18.50 11.60
CA ALA A 111 -2.18 18.46 12.38
C ALA A 111 -2.63 19.88 12.64
N SER A 112 -3.82 20.20 12.17
CA SER A 112 -4.42 21.49 12.41
C SER A 112 -3.48 22.64 12.00
N PRO A 113 -3.58 23.11 10.78
CA PRO A 113 -2.64 24.07 10.23
C PRO A 113 -2.28 25.24 11.11
N PRO A 114 -3.18 25.89 11.78
CA PRO A 114 -2.77 27.04 12.59
C PRO A 114 -2.11 26.62 13.89
N ILE A 115 -2.23 25.38 14.26
CA ILE A 115 -1.64 24.92 15.49
C ILE A 115 -0.27 24.36 15.18
N PRO A 116 0.79 24.93 15.73
CA PRO A 116 2.11 24.42 15.49
C PRO A 116 2.32 23.13 16.28
N GLY A 117 1.46 22.20 16.07
CA GLY A 117 1.57 20.90 16.69
C GLY A 117 2.30 19.94 15.79
N PRO A 118 2.50 18.71 16.26
CA PRO A 118 3.11 17.71 15.43
C PRO A 118 2.21 17.39 14.27
N ARG A 119 2.82 17.03 13.14
CA ARG A 119 2.08 16.55 12.00
C ARG A 119 1.44 15.23 12.34
N PRO A 120 0.32 14.91 11.68
CA PRO A 120 -0.16 13.55 11.72
C PRO A 120 0.94 12.63 11.20
N GLY A 121 1.07 11.47 11.79
CA GLY A 121 2.03 10.51 11.28
C GLY A 121 1.69 10.10 9.86
N PRO A 122 2.62 9.44 9.18
CA PRO A 122 2.34 8.84 7.88
C PRO A 122 1.20 7.85 8.05
N GLU A 123 0.33 7.81 7.06
CA GLU A 123 -0.78 6.86 7.09
C GLU A 123 -0.35 5.46 6.81
#